data_96dfb4a8a21a5cb59c5ad654346b1c82
#
_entry.id   96dfb4a8a21a5cb59c5ad654346b1c82
#
_cell.length_a   1.000
_cell.length_b   1.000
_cell.length_c   1.000
_cell.angle_alpha   90.00
_cell.angle_beta   90.00
_cell.angle_gamma   90.00
#
_symmetry.space_group_name_H-M   'P 1'
#
loop_
_entity.id
_entity.type
_entity.pdbx_description
1 polymer ?
#
loop_
_entity_poly.entity_id
_entity_poly.type
_entity_poly.pdbx_seq_one_letter_code
_entity_poly.pdbx_strand_id
1 'polypeptide(L)'
;MTTGKKIKIAVLSILGFLMLMFIILVYHIATARPVENATIQVSRIDFDKPFDSMAAVDIRQKLHDIEGVKSDIIIKRNVVVYFHDNKIADSKKVYDELMQTGHYKAERFLLPEGMANKQVCPVMKEDGVSYKFTKFVQRIFN
;
A
#
# COMPACT_ATOMS: atom_id res chain seq x y z
N MET A 1 52.58 22.57 -15.37
CA MET A 1 51.19 22.82 -14.99
C MET A 1 51.16 23.03 -13.48
N THR A 2 50.81 24.25 -13.05
CA THR A 2 50.88 24.65 -11.61
C THR A 2 49.89 23.83 -10.79
N THR A 3 50.25 23.46 -9.57
CA THR A 3 49.46 22.64 -8.63
C THR A 3 48.03 23.16 -8.49
N GLY A 4 47.85 24.47 -8.50
CA GLY A 4 46.51 25.08 -8.43
C GLY A 4 45.61 24.79 -9.64
N LYS A 5 46.16 24.63 -10.86
CA LYS A 5 45.36 24.23 -12.04
C LYS A 5 44.89 22.77 -11.95
N LYS A 6 45.73 21.87 -11.44
CA LYS A 6 45.37 20.46 -11.23
C LYS A 6 44.23 20.31 -10.20
N ILE A 7 44.27 21.07 -9.12
CA ILE A 7 43.25 21.06 -8.07
C ILE A 7 41.92 21.59 -8.64
N LYS A 8 41.93 22.68 -9.40
CA LYS A 8 40.69 23.20 -10.04
C LYS A 8 40.05 22.21 -11.00
N ILE A 9 40.85 21.51 -11.81
CA ILE A 9 40.35 20.50 -12.73
C ILE A 9 39.77 19.30 -11.98
N ALA A 10 40.43 18.85 -10.91
CA ALA A 10 39.92 17.74 -10.08
C ALA A 10 38.59 18.10 -9.41
N VAL A 11 38.46 19.29 -8.83
CA VAL A 11 37.23 19.79 -8.21
C VAL A 11 36.10 19.89 -9.25
N LEU A 12 36.40 20.45 -10.44
CA LEU A 12 35.40 20.56 -11.50
C LEU A 12 34.93 19.19 -12.01
N SER A 13 35.85 18.23 -12.11
CA SER A 13 35.52 16.84 -12.51
C SER A 13 34.65 16.16 -11.50
N ILE A 14 34.92 16.30 -10.20
CA ILE A 14 34.09 15.72 -9.12
C ILE A 14 32.69 16.37 -9.13
N LEU A 15 32.61 17.69 -9.28
CA LEU A 15 31.34 18.40 -9.34
C LEU A 15 30.51 17.97 -10.55
N GLY A 16 31.14 17.81 -11.72
CA GLY A 16 30.49 17.30 -12.93
C GLY A 16 29.97 15.88 -12.77
N PHE A 17 30.75 15.00 -12.11
CA PHE A 17 30.34 13.63 -11.81
C PHE A 17 29.13 13.59 -10.85
N LEU A 18 29.14 14.39 -9.78
CA LEU A 18 28.02 14.50 -8.86
C LEU A 18 26.74 15.00 -9.54
N MET A 19 26.88 15.98 -10.42
CA MET A 19 25.75 16.51 -11.19
C MET A 19 25.18 15.46 -12.13
N LEU A 20 26.03 14.68 -12.80
CA LEU A 20 25.59 13.56 -13.64
C LEU A 20 24.83 12.51 -12.84
N MET A 21 25.36 12.11 -11.69
CA MET A 21 24.68 11.16 -10.77
C MET A 21 23.34 11.69 -10.30
N PHE A 22 23.24 12.97 -10.02
CA PHE A 22 21.97 13.59 -9.64
C PHE A 22 20.94 13.58 -10.78
N ILE A 23 21.35 13.86 -12.01
CA ILE A 23 20.47 13.80 -13.18
C ILE A 23 19.95 12.36 -13.39
N ILE A 24 20.82 11.35 -13.27
CA ILE A 24 20.44 9.94 -13.39
C ILE A 24 19.45 9.57 -12.29
N LEU A 25 19.68 10.02 -11.05
CA LEU A 25 18.76 9.75 -9.93
C LEU A 25 17.39 10.36 -10.18
N VAL A 26 17.32 11.62 -10.60
CA VAL A 26 16.06 12.31 -10.92
C VAL A 26 15.34 11.59 -12.08
N TYR A 27 16.06 11.19 -13.11
CA TYR A 27 15.51 10.42 -14.22
C TYR A 27 14.90 9.09 -13.75
N HIS A 28 15.60 8.34 -12.89
CA HIS A 28 15.09 7.09 -12.32
C HIS A 28 13.83 7.30 -11.47
N ILE A 29 13.79 8.36 -10.66
CA ILE A 29 12.60 8.69 -9.85
C ILE A 29 11.43 9.08 -10.77
N ALA A 30 11.67 9.90 -11.78
CA ALA A 30 10.64 10.36 -12.71
C ALA A 30 10.07 9.24 -13.60
N THR A 31 10.89 8.22 -13.91
CA THR A 31 10.48 7.06 -14.73
C THR A 31 10.04 5.86 -13.90
N ALA A 32 10.14 5.92 -12.58
CA ALA A 32 9.66 4.87 -11.68
C ALA A 32 8.14 4.71 -11.86
N ARG A 33 7.72 3.55 -12.34
CA ARG A 33 6.30 3.23 -12.44
C ARG A 33 5.73 3.03 -11.04
N PRO A 34 4.52 3.54 -10.75
CA PRO A 34 3.83 3.20 -9.51
C PRO A 34 3.73 1.67 -9.40
N VAL A 35 3.88 1.16 -8.19
CA VAL A 35 3.69 -0.28 -7.95
C VAL A 35 2.26 -0.63 -8.37
N GLU A 36 2.09 -1.55 -9.31
CA GLU A 36 0.78 -1.91 -9.89
C GLU A 36 -0.25 -2.31 -8.83
N ASN A 37 0.21 -2.83 -7.70
CA ASN A 37 -0.63 -3.31 -6.60
C ASN A 37 -0.71 -2.32 -5.42
N ALA A 38 -0.29 -1.07 -5.58
CA ALA A 38 -0.32 -0.08 -4.48
C ALA A 38 -1.74 0.24 -3.97
N THR A 39 -2.77 -0.09 -4.74
CA THR A 39 -4.19 0.14 -4.41
C THR A 39 -4.89 -1.09 -3.84
N ILE A 40 -4.22 -2.26 -3.85
CA ILE A 40 -4.78 -3.49 -3.31
C ILE A 40 -4.72 -3.44 -1.79
N GLN A 41 -5.89 -3.59 -1.18
CA GLN A 41 -6.06 -3.68 0.27
C GLN A 41 -6.59 -5.05 0.65
N VAL A 42 -6.30 -5.44 1.89
CA VAL A 42 -6.80 -6.67 2.51
C VAL A 42 -7.92 -6.28 3.47
N SER A 43 -9.05 -6.96 3.33
CA SER A 43 -10.19 -6.79 4.24
C SER A 43 -10.66 -8.12 4.79
N ARG A 44 -11.33 -8.05 5.93
CA ARG A 44 -11.81 -9.21 6.69
C ARG A 44 -13.27 -9.02 7.07
N ILE A 45 -14.04 -10.11 6.93
CA ILE A 45 -15.42 -10.21 7.39
C ILE A 45 -15.49 -11.39 8.36
N ASP A 46 -16.07 -11.17 9.53
CA ASP A 46 -16.30 -12.18 10.56
C ASP A 46 -17.78 -12.56 10.58
N PHE A 47 -18.09 -13.83 10.43
CA PHE A 47 -19.43 -14.37 10.42
C PHE A 47 -19.78 -15.00 11.77
N ASP A 48 -21.05 -14.94 12.16
CA ASP A 48 -21.53 -15.50 13.43
C ASP A 48 -21.32 -17.01 13.57
N LYS A 49 -21.38 -17.72 12.45
CA LYS A 49 -21.29 -19.19 12.40
C LYS A 49 -20.18 -19.68 11.48
N PRO A 50 -19.55 -20.81 11.82
CA PRO A 50 -18.63 -21.47 10.91
C PRO A 50 -19.33 -21.91 9.63
N PHE A 51 -18.60 -21.83 8.52
CA PHE A 51 -19.09 -22.29 7.22
C PHE A 51 -18.99 -23.80 7.09
N ASP A 52 -19.98 -24.39 6.43
CA ASP A 52 -19.82 -25.69 5.77
C ASP A 52 -19.12 -25.50 4.42
N SER A 53 -18.77 -26.64 3.79
CA SER A 53 -18.05 -26.61 2.52
C SER A 53 -18.84 -25.95 1.39
N MET A 54 -20.16 -26.07 1.39
CA MET A 54 -21.03 -25.51 0.35
C MET A 54 -21.19 -23.99 0.53
N ALA A 55 -21.41 -23.54 1.76
CA ALA A 55 -21.48 -22.11 2.08
C ALA A 55 -20.16 -21.38 1.79
N ALA A 56 -19.02 -22.03 2.03
CA ALA A 56 -17.71 -21.45 1.71
C ALA A 56 -17.53 -21.26 0.20
N VAL A 57 -18.01 -22.16 -0.63
CA VAL A 57 -17.96 -22.04 -2.10
C VAL A 57 -18.89 -20.93 -2.58
N ASP A 58 -20.11 -20.87 -2.07
CA ASP A 58 -21.09 -19.83 -2.42
C ASP A 58 -20.59 -18.42 -2.08
N ILE A 59 -20.05 -18.23 -0.87
CA ILE A 59 -19.47 -16.94 -0.45
C ILE A 59 -18.27 -16.55 -1.32
N ARG A 60 -17.41 -17.52 -1.65
CA ARG A 60 -16.26 -17.26 -2.53
C ARG A 60 -16.71 -16.78 -3.91
N GLN A 61 -17.71 -17.43 -4.48
CA GLN A 61 -18.24 -17.07 -5.79
C GLN A 61 -18.87 -15.68 -5.76
N LYS A 62 -19.71 -15.40 -4.78
CA LYS A 62 -20.34 -14.08 -4.62
C LYS A 62 -19.31 -12.95 -4.44
N LEU A 63 -18.27 -13.19 -3.65
CA LEU A 63 -17.18 -12.21 -3.52
C LEU A 63 -16.40 -12.02 -4.81
N HIS A 64 -16.18 -13.09 -5.57
CA HIS A 64 -15.48 -13.01 -6.86
C HIS A 64 -16.29 -12.23 -7.91
N ASP A 65 -17.63 -12.26 -7.83
CA ASP A 65 -18.52 -11.55 -8.73
C ASP A 65 -18.58 -10.03 -8.43
N ILE A 66 -18.09 -9.60 -7.26
CA ILE A 66 -18.02 -8.17 -6.91
C ILE A 66 -16.85 -7.50 -7.62
N GLU A 67 -17.13 -6.45 -8.37
CA GLU A 67 -16.12 -5.69 -9.10
C GLU A 67 -15.08 -5.10 -8.15
N GLY A 68 -13.79 -5.32 -8.46
CA GLY A 68 -12.67 -4.84 -7.65
C GLY A 68 -12.13 -5.85 -6.65
N VAL A 69 -12.83 -6.96 -6.39
CA VAL A 69 -12.32 -8.05 -5.56
C VAL A 69 -11.39 -8.94 -6.40
N LYS A 70 -10.26 -9.33 -5.81
CA LYS A 70 -9.28 -10.23 -6.43
C LYS A 70 -9.65 -11.70 -6.15
N SER A 71 -9.12 -12.59 -6.98
CA SER A 71 -9.36 -14.05 -6.87
C SER A 71 -8.82 -14.70 -5.59
N ASP A 72 -7.89 -14.03 -4.90
CA ASP A 72 -7.30 -14.54 -3.66
C ASP A 72 -8.23 -14.32 -2.47
N ILE A 73 -9.14 -15.27 -2.26
CA ILE A 73 -10.10 -15.24 -1.15
C ILE A 73 -9.76 -16.40 -0.21
N ILE A 74 -9.50 -16.09 1.05
CA ILE A 74 -9.17 -17.05 2.10
C ILE A 74 -10.37 -17.18 3.03
N ILE A 75 -10.93 -18.39 3.10
CA ILE A 75 -12.04 -18.72 4.00
C ILE A 75 -11.56 -19.73 5.04
N LYS A 76 -11.68 -19.39 6.31
CA LYS A 76 -11.28 -20.27 7.40
C LYS A 76 -12.26 -20.16 8.57
N ARG A 77 -12.90 -21.28 8.90
CA ARG A 77 -13.96 -21.36 9.92
C ARG A 77 -15.10 -20.37 9.64
N ASN A 78 -15.17 -19.27 10.38
CA ASN A 78 -16.17 -18.22 10.25
C ASN A 78 -15.58 -16.88 9.77
N VAL A 79 -14.36 -16.91 9.24
CA VAL A 79 -13.62 -15.71 8.81
C VAL A 79 -13.38 -15.77 7.32
N VAL A 80 -13.64 -14.65 6.64
CA VAL A 80 -13.32 -14.45 5.23
C VAL A 80 -12.36 -13.30 5.11
N VAL A 81 -11.22 -13.55 4.46
CA VAL A 81 -10.23 -12.53 4.11
C VAL A 81 -10.16 -12.44 2.60
N TYR A 82 -10.24 -11.25 2.08
CA TYR A 82 -10.20 -10.99 0.65
C TYR A 82 -9.36 -9.77 0.32
N PHE A 83 -8.83 -9.76 -0.90
CA PHE A 83 -8.07 -8.64 -1.45
C PHE A 83 -8.98 -7.86 -2.41
N HIS A 84 -8.96 -6.55 -2.33
CA HIS A 84 -9.73 -5.70 -3.22
C HIS A 84 -8.95 -4.47 -3.65
N ASP A 85 -9.28 -3.92 -4.81
CA ASP A 85 -8.70 -2.67 -5.30
C ASP A 85 -9.53 -1.50 -4.75
N ASN A 86 -8.94 -0.75 -3.83
CA ASN A 86 -9.59 0.37 -3.15
C ASN A 86 -9.99 1.53 -4.09
N LYS A 87 -9.48 1.55 -5.33
CA LYS A 87 -9.91 2.52 -6.36
C LYS A 87 -11.25 2.14 -6.98
N ILE A 88 -11.61 0.85 -6.98
CA ILE A 88 -12.81 0.31 -7.62
C ILE A 88 -13.89 0.09 -6.56
N ALA A 89 -13.55 -0.57 -5.47
CA ALA A 89 -14.45 -0.87 -4.37
C ALA A 89 -13.72 -0.79 -3.04
N ASP A 90 -14.25 -0.02 -2.11
CA ASP A 90 -13.78 -0.01 -0.73
C ASP A 90 -14.34 -1.21 0.05
N SER A 91 -13.79 -1.48 1.23
CA SER A 91 -14.21 -2.62 2.05
C SER A 91 -15.67 -2.52 2.52
N LYS A 92 -16.25 -1.31 2.58
CA LYS A 92 -17.65 -1.11 2.94
C LYS A 92 -18.57 -1.50 1.78
N LYS A 93 -18.26 -1.07 0.57
CA LYS A 93 -19.02 -1.41 -0.64
C LYS A 93 -19.06 -2.94 -0.83
N VAL A 94 -17.89 -3.60 -0.75
CA VAL A 94 -17.81 -5.06 -0.88
C VAL A 94 -18.66 -5.77 0.19
N TYR A 95 -18.60 -5.30 1.43
CA TYR A 95 -19.40 -5.85 2.51
C TYR A 95 -20.90 -5.67 2.26
N ASP A 96 -21.33 -4.46 1.89
CA ASP A 96 -22.74 -4.14 1.66
C ASP A 96 -23.30 -4.96 0.48
N GLU A 97 -22.57 -5.13 -0.62
CA GLU A 97 -22.97 -5.97 -1.76
C GLU A 97 -23.07 -7.46 -1.40
N LEU A 98 -22.12 -7.98 -0.62
CA LEU A 98 -22.16 -9.36 -0.14
C LEU A 98 -23.37 -9.60 0.76
N MET A 99 -23.68 -8.67 1.67
CA MET A 99 -24.83 -8.78 2.58
C MET A 99 -26.18 -8.72 1.83
N GLN A 100 -26.27 -7.92 0.78
CA GLN A 100 -27.47 -7.84 -0.06
C GLN A 100 -27.73 -9.15 -0.83
N THR A 101 -26.65 -9.81 -1.27
CA THR A 101 -26.78 -11.02 -2.10
C THR A 101 -27.07 -12.28 -1.28
N GLY A 102 -26.68 -12.32 -0.01
CA GLY A 102 -26.67 -13.58 0.75
C GLY A 102 -27.44 -13.60 2.06
N HIS A 103 -27.97 -12.49 2.56
CA HIS A 103 -28.64 -12.38 3.87
C HIS A 103 -27.84 -12.99 5.04
N TYR A 104 -26.53 -12.81 5.03
CA TYR A 104 -25.63 -13.35 6.03
C TYR A 104 -25.68 -12.54 7.33
N LYS A 105 -25.43 -13.20 8.46
CA LYS A 105 -25.11 -12.51 9.73
C LYS A 105 -23.60 -12.44 9.87
N ALA A 106 -23.05 -11.28 9.61
CA ALA A 106 -21.62 -11.05 9.63
C ALA A 106 -21.30 -9.61 10.02
N GLU A 107 -20.09 -9.37 10.48
CA GLU A 107 -19.58 -8.07 10.81
C GLU A 107 -18.29 -7.78 10.04
N ARG A 108 -18.15 -6.56 9.58
CA ARG A 108 -16.89 -6.11 8.96
C ARG A 108 -15.86 -5.86 10.04
N PHE A 109 -14.71 -6.50 9.94
CA PHE A 109 -13.61 -6.23 10.86
C PHE A 109 -13.07 -4.81 10.64
N LEU A 110 -13.21 -3.98 11.67
CA LEU A 110 -12.62 -2.64 11.71
C LEU A 110 -11.48 -2.66 12.74
N LEU A 111 -10.35 -2.05 12.38
CA LEU A 111 -9.27 -1.88 13.37
C LEU A 111 -9.79 -1.04 14.52
N PRO A 112 -9.60 -1.50 15.79
CA PRO A 112 -9.90 -0.67 16.93
C PRO A 112 -9.17 0.67 16.87
N GLU A 113 -9.82 1.78 17.22
CA GLU A 113 -9.26 3.13 17.12
C GLU A 113 -7.90 3.27 17.80
N GLY A 114 -7.69 2.56 18.90
CA GLY A 114 -6.39 2.52 19.60
C GLY A 114 -5.26 1.82 18.83
N MET A 115 -5.57 1.01 17.81
CA MET A 115 -4.59 0.38 16.93
C MET A 115 -4.42 1.17 15.62
N ALA A 116 -5.47 1.80 15.13
CA ALA A 116 -5.41 2.63 13.93
C ALA A 116 -4.43 3.81 14.08
N ASN A 117 -4.32 4.35 15.30
CA ASN A 117 -3.39 5.43 15.64
C ASN A 117 -2.00 4.96 16.10
N LYS A 118 -1.77 3.65 16.28
CA LYS A 118 -0.41 3.16 16.53
C LYS A 118 0.36 3.21 15.21
N GLN A 119 1.44 3.99 15.23
CA GLN A 119 2.40 4.02 14.13
C GLN A 119 2.90 2.59 13.86
N VAL A 120 2.48 2.03 12.74
CA VAL A 120 2.75 0.63 12.36
C VAL A 120 4.20 0.40 11.96
N CYS A 121 4.98 1.48 11.74
CA CYS A 121 6.40 1.40 11.45
C CYS A 121 7.23 2.06 12.54
N PRO A 122 7.86 1.29 13.44
CA PRO A 122 8.76 1.83 14.47
C PRO A 122 10.06 2.43 13.91
N VAL A 123 10.24 2.44 12.59
CA VAL A 123 11.51 2.81 11.94
C VAL A 123 11.73 4.31 11.83
N MET A 124 10.68 5.14 11.86
CA MET A 124 10.84 6.60 11.81
C MET A 124 10.17 7.26 13.02
N LYS A 125 10.97 7.71 13.96
CA LYS A 125 10.50 8.62 15.01
C LYS A 125 10.13 9.95 14.37
N GLU A 126 8.96 10.52 14.71
CA GLU A 126 8.47 11.79 14.15
C GLU A 126 9.45 12.97 14.37
N ASP A 127 10.26 12.89 15.41
CA ASP A 127 11.29 13.86 15.73
C ASP A 127 12.62 13.63 14.97
N GLY A 128 12.75 12.54 14.25
CA GLY A 128 13.97 12.16 13.54
C GLY A 128 14.27 13.09 12.34
N VAL A 129 15.55 13.37 12.11
CA VAL A 129 16.02 14.12 10.95
C VAL A 129 15.55 13.47 9.65
N SER A 130 15.53 12.13 9.59
CA SER A 130 15.04 11.35 8.45
C SER A 130 13.57 11.62 8.16
N TYR A 131 12.72 11.70 9.17
CA TYR A 131 11.30 12.00 9.02
C TYR A 131 11.07 13.42 8.48
N LYS A 132 11.77 14.41 9.04
CA LYS A 132 11.70 15.81 8.57
C LYS A 132 12.16 15.94 7.13
N PHE A 133 13.24 15.23 6.77
CA PHE A 133 13.75 15.20 5.41
C PHE A 133 12.76 14.55 4.43
N THR A 134 12.17 13.40 4.80
CA THR A 134 11.17 12.74 3.96
C THR A 134 9.94 13.61 3.76
N LYS A 135 9.43 14.26 4.81
CA LYS A 135 8.32 15.22 4.70
C LYS A 135 8.66 16.44 3.81
N PHE A 136 9.88 16.94 3.92
CA PHE A 136 10.35 18.05 3.08
C PHE A 136 10.36 17.64 1.60
N VAL A 137 10.92 16.46 1.30
CA VAL A 137 10.96 15.92 -0.07
C VAL A 137 9.54 15.69 -0.60
N GLN A 138 8.66 15.04 0.17
CA GLN A 138 7.26 14.84 -0.22
C GLN A 138 6.52 16.15 -0.53
N ARG A 139 6.81 17.22 0.22
CA ARG A 139 6.18 18.53 0.00
C ARG A 139 6.65 19.23 -1.29
N ILE A 140 7.86 18.89 -1.78
CA ILE A 140 8.39 19.45 -3.04
C ILE A 140 7.79 18.74 -4.26
N PHE A 141 7.46 17.44 -4.12
CA PHE A 141 7.03 16.60 -5.25
C PHE A 141 5.51 16.31 -5.26
N ASN A 142 4.76 16.87 -4.32
CA ASN A 142 3.30 16.80 -4.24
C ASN A 142 2.73 18.22 -4.33
#